data_61a3103377218112248b92f8991f7a50
#
_entry.id   61a3103377218112248b92f8991f7a50
#
_cell.length_a   1.000
_cell.length_b   1.000
_cell.length_c   1.000
_cell.angle_alpha   90.00
_cell.angle_beta   90.00
_cell.angle_gamma   90.00
#
_symmetry.space_group_name_H-M   'P 1'
#
loop_
_entity.id
_entity.type
_entity.pdbx_description
1 polymer ?
#
loop_
_entity_poly.entity_id
_entity_poly.type
_entity_poly.pdbx_seq_one_letter_code
_entity_poly.pdbx_strand_id
1 'polypeptide(L)'
;VRSVESLAFAVKPVPCGGLILVGDATGFIDPFTGEGIYLSLRSSQLAGEVIHAGFKSSKFSKNFLSVYDQRRQQEFGGKFLLSRVLQWLIYNRPFCNRVMKSLSANQILAETLVGVIGDILPAEKVVSMRFLSKLLVGILMGNAVLDLPKVLK
;
A
#
# COMPACT_ATOMS: atom_id res chain seq x y z
N VAL A 1 -4.14 -30.09 -6.05
CA VAL A 1 -4.24 -28.63 -5.71
C VAL A 1 -2.89 -28.04 -6.04
N ARG A 2 -2.85 -27.08 -6.97
CA ARG A 2 -1.62 -26.32 -7.25
C ARG A 2 -1.67 -25.07 -6.38
N SER A 3 -0.74 -24.94 -5.45
CA SER A 3 -0.52 -23.70 -4.68
C SER A 3 0.53 -22.85 -5.40
N VAL A 4 0.31 -21.55 -5.48
CA VAL A 4 1.34 -20.59 -5.86
C VAL A 4 2.01 -20.15 -4.56
N GLU A 5 3.33 -20.37 -4.45
CA GLU A 5 4.11 -19.83 -3.34
C GLU A 5 4.11 -18.31 -3.40
N SER A 6 4.55 -17.68 -2.31
CA SER A 6 4.57 -16.23 -2.09
C SER A 6 4.67 -15.41 -3.38
N LEU A 7 3.59 -14.70 -3.72
CA LEU A 7 3.55 -13.81 -4.89
C LEU A 7 4.36 -12.52 -4.69
N ALA A 8 4.78 -12.22 -3.44
CA ALA A 8 5.54 -11.01 -3.15
C ALA A 8 6.96 -11.09 -3.68
N PHE A 9 7.31 -10.19 -4.59
CA PHE A 9 8.66 -10.04 -5.10
C PHE A 9 9.03 -8.58 -5.35
N ALA A 10 10.32 -8.29 -5.22
CA ALA A 10 10.89 -6.98 -5.52
C ALA A 10 11.76 -7.07 -6.77
N VAL A 11 11.68 -6.07 -7.62
CA VAL A 11 12.46 -5.97 -8.85
C VAL A 11 13.56 -4.95 -8.67
N LYS A 12 14.76 -5.28 -9.12
CA LYS A 12 15.88 -4.34 -9.16
C LYS A 12 15.64 -3.27 -10.22
N PRO A 13 16.14 -2.04 -10.04
CA PRO A 13 16.05 -1.01 -11.05
C PRO A 13 16.62 -1.50 -12.40
N VAL A 14 15.97 -1.08 -13.49
CA VAL A 14 16.40 -1.42 -14.85
C VAL A 14 17.82 -0.87 -15.10
N PRO A 15 18.78 -1.70 -15.50
CA PRO A 15 20.19 -1.28 -15.60
C PRO A 15 20.52 -0.52 -16.90
N CYS A 16 19.62 -0.54 -17.90
CA CYS A 16 19.86 0.01 -19.25
C CYS A 16 18.85 1.09 -19.64
N GLY A 17 19.14 1.82 -20.71
CA GLY A 17 18.19 2.69 -21.39
C GLY A 17 17.27 1.90 -22.35
N GLY A 18 16.19 2.54 -22.81
CA GLY A 18 15.26 1.95 -23.79
C GLY A 18 14.27 0.95 -23.21
N LEU A 19 14.26 0.69 -21.89
CA LEU A 19 13.36 -0.25 -21.23
C LEU A 19 12.67 0.39 -20.01
N ILE A 20 11.36 0.20 -19.92
CA ILE A 20 10.53 0.54 -18.75
C ILE A 20 9.70 -0.68 -18.37
N LEU A 21 9.63 -1.00 -17.09
CA LEU A 21 8.77 -2.03 -16.55
C LEU A 21 7.49 -1.39 -16.00
N VAL A 22 6.32 -1.99 -16.25
CA VAL A 22 5.02 -1.49 -15.78
C VAL A 22 4.23 -2.58 -15.07
N GLY A 23 3.26 -2.19 -14.25
CA GLY A 23 2.42 -3.12 -13.51
C GLY A 23 3.22 -4.08 -12.64
N ASP A 24 2.79 -5.32 -12.57
CA ASP A 24 3.40 -6.37 -11.74
C ASP A 24 4.87 -6.65 -12.11
N ALA A 25 5.28 -6.37 -13.36
CA ALA A 25 6.70 -6.49 -13.75
C ALA A 25 7.64 -5.57 -12.93
N THR A 26 7.12 -4.57 -12.24
CA THR A 26 7.88 -3.67 -11.36
C THR A 26 8.02 -4.16 -9.92
N GLY A 27 7.43 -5.29 -9.60
CA GLY A 27 7.34 -5.87 -8.27
C GLY A 27 5.90 -5.98 -7.81
N PHE A 28 5.65 -6.99 -7.01
CA PHE A 28 4.34 -7.30 -6.46
C PHE A 28 4.46 -7.58 -4.96
N ILE A 29 3.54 -7.08 -4.14
CA ILE A 29 3.63 -7.25 -2.70
C ILE A 29 2.60 -8.25 -2.19
N ASP A 30 1.32 -8.05 -2.51
CA ASP A 30 0.24 -8.92 -2.04
C ASP A 30 -1.07 -8.63 -2.78
N PRO A 31 -1.88 -9.64 -3.14
CA PRO A 31 -3.21 -9.45 -3.72
C PRO A 31 -4.24 -8.94 -2.71
N PHE A 32 -3.89 -8.80 -1.43
CA PHE A 32 -4.82 -8.50 -0.34
C PHE A 32 -5.60 -7.20 -0.53
N THR A 33 -4.95 -6.17 -1.07
CA THR A 33 -5.60 -4.86 -1.30
C THR A 33 -6.41 -4.80 -2.59
N GLY A 34 -6.27 -5.78 -3.49
CA GLY A 34 -6.99 -5.81 -4.77
C GLY A 34 -6.55 -4.76 -5.80
N GLU A 35 -5.50 -3.99 -5.51
CA GLU A 35 -5.08 -2.81 -6.31
C GLU A 35 -4.27 -3.14 -7.58
N GLY A 36 -3.98 -4.40 -7.89
CA GLY A 36 -3.11 -4.79 -9.02
C GLY A 36 -3.52 -4.18 -10.36
N ILE A 37 -4.82 -4.15 -10.66
CA ILE A 37 -5.35 -3.55 -11.91
C ILE A 37 -5.10 -2.04 -11.93
N TYR A 38 -5.42 -1.35 -10.84
CA TYR A 38 -5.17 0.09 -10.73
C TYR A 38 -3.69 0.43 -10.88
N LEU A 39 -2.81 -0.27 -10.17
CA LEU A 39 -1.36 -0.08 -10.24
C LEU A 39 -0.84 -0.32 -11.67
N SER A 40 -1.36 -1.33 -12.37
CA SER A 40 -0.98 -1.62 -13.75
C SER A 40 -1.41 -0.52 -14.72
N LEU A 41 -2.66 -0.07 -14.64
CA LEU A 41 -3.19 1.00 -15.50
C LEU A 41 -2.46 2.33 -15.23
N ARG A 42 -2.32 2.69 -13.96
CA ARG A 42 -1.71 3.97 -13.59
C ARG A 42 -0.20 4.00 -13.87
N SER A 43 0.52 2.91 -13.62
CA SER A 43 1.94 2.83 -14.00
C SER A 43 2.15 2.89 -15.51
N SER A 44 1.24 2.30 -16.29
CA SER A 44 1.27 2.40 -17.76
C SER A 44 1.04 3.83 -18.25
N GLN A 45 0.12 4.57 -17.61
CA GLN A 45 -0.10 5.99 -17.91
C GLN A 45 1.15 6.82 -17.61
N LEU A 46 1.78 6.66 -16.44
CA LEU A 46 3.03 7.35 -16.09
C LEU A 46 4.15 7.01 -17.06
N ALA A 47 4.27 5.74 -17.47
CA ALA A 47 5.23 5.30 -18.47
C ALA A 47 4.98 5.97 -19.82
N GLY A 48 3.72 6.03 -20.26
CA GLY A 48 3.33 6.70 -21.50
C GLY A 48 3.72 8.17 -21.54
N GLU A 49 3.53 8.91 -20.44
CA GLU A 49 3.97 10.31 -20.34
C GLU A 49 5.48 10.48 -20.51
N VAL A 50 6.28 9.61 -19.84
CA VAL A 50 7.74 9.66 -19.92
C VAL A 50 8.24 9.24 -21.32
N ILE A 51 7.65 8.20 -21.91
CA ILE A 51 7.97 7.74 -23.26
C ILE A 51 7.65 8.82 -24.28
N HIS A 52 6.48 9.47 -24.17
CA HIS A 52 6.10 10.58 -25.06
C HIS A 52 7.09 11.75 -24.98
N ALA A 53 7.52 12.11 -23.77
CA ALA A 53 8.57 13.12 -23.59
C ALA A 53 9.92 12.67 -24.19
N GLY A 54 10.24 11.38 -24.09
CA GLY A 54 11.40 10.75 -24.70
C GLY A 54 11.41 10.88 -26.23
N PHE A 55 10.29 10.60 -26.89
CA PHE A 55 10.17 10.77 -28.34
C PHE A 55 10.31 12.23 -28.76
N LYS A 56 9.72 13.19 -28.03
CA LYS A 56 9.89 14.62 -28.33
C LYS A 56 11.32 15.11 -28.20
N SER A 57 12.10 14.55 -27.31
CA SER A 57 13.49 14.97 -27.02
C SER A 57 14.55 14.04 -27.61
N SER A 58 14.15 12.92 -28.24
CA SER A 58 15.04 11.85 -28.73
C SER A 58 15.96 11.29 -27.63
N LYS A 59 15.42 11.19 -26.37
CA LYS A 59 16.18 10.76 -25.18
C LYS A 59 15.55 9.52 -24.55
N PHE A 60 16.29 8.42 -24.58
CA PHE A 60 15.89 7.14 -23.95
C PHE A 60 17.01 6.56 -23.08
N SER A 61 17.91 7.42 -22.57
CA SER A 61 18.94 6.97 -21.64
C SER A 61 18.33 6.48 -20.31
N LYS A 62 19.07 5.66 -19.58
CA LYS A 62 18.69 5.20 -18.25
C LYS A 62 18.31 6.36 -17.33
N ASN A 63 19.11 7.42 -17.30
CA ASN A 63 18.86 8.60 -16.45
C ASN A 63 17.58 9.33 -16.84
N PHE A 64 17.25 9.41 -18.13
CA PHE A 64 16.00 10.01 -18.57
C PHE A 64 14.80 9.16 -18.14
N LEU A 65 14.87 7.85 -18.36
CA LEU A 65 13.77 6.93 -18.05
C LEU A 65 13.60 6.71 -16.53
N SER A 66 14.62 6.96 -15.70
CA SER A 66 14.51 6.88 -14.24
C SER A 66 13.51 7.87 -13.63
N VAL A 67 13.10 8.91 -14.36
CA VAL A 67 12.01 9.81 -13.98
C VAL A 67 10.70 9.03 -13.78
N TYR A 68 10.47 7.99 -14.57
CA TYR A 68 9.33 7.09 -14.36
C TYR A 68 9.39 6.41 -12.99
N ASP A 69 10.54 5.83 -12.63
CA ASP A 69 10.69 5.14 -11.34
C ASP A 69 10.49 6.10 -10.16
N GLN A 70 10.97 7.34 -10.28
CA GLN A 70 10.78 8.38 -9.27
C GLN A 70 9.29 8.73 -9.11
N ARG A 71 8.58 8.99 -10.21
CA ARG A 71 7.14 9.28 -10.19
C ARG A 71 6.34 8.12 -9.62
N ARG A 72 6.66 6.90 -10.05
CA ARG A 72 6.04 5.69 -9.53
C ARG A 72 6.24 5.53 -8.03
N GLN A 73 7.46 5.77 -7.53
CA GLN A 73 7.76 5.72 -6.11
C GLN A 73 7.04 6.81 -5.31
N GLN A 74 6.92 8.00 -5.87
CA GLN A 74 6.16 9.09 -5.24
C GLN A 74 4.67 8.75 -5.13
N GLU A 75 4.10 8.17 -6.17
CA GLU A 75 2.66 7.86 -6.24
C GLU A 75 2.29 6.61 -5.42
N PHE A 76 3.10 5.55 -5.51
CA PHE A 76 2.74 4.25 -4.91
C PHE A 76 3.55 3.89 -3.65
N GLY A 77 4.58 4.65 -3.29
CA GLY A 77 5.46 4.31 -2.17
C GLY A 77 4.71 4.17 -0.85
N GLY A 78 3.75 5.06 -0.57
CA GLY A 78 2.90 5.00 0.61
C GLY A 78 2.00 3.76 0.62
N LYS A 79 1.43 3.38 -0.52
CA LYS A 79 0.60 2.17 -0.68
C LYS A 79 1.43 0.90 -0.46
N PHE A 80 2.62 0.83 -1.04
CA PHE A 80 3.53 -0.30 -0.83
C PHE A 80 3.97 -0.44 0.63
N LEU A 81 4.20 0.67 1.32
CA LEU A 81 4.50 0.63 2.75
C LEU A 81 3.31 0.08 3.54
N LEU A 82 2.10 0.59 3.27
CA LEU A 82 0.88 0.11 3.93
C LEU A 82 0.65 -1.38 3.69
N SER A 83 0.77 -1.85 2.44
CA SER A 83 0.61 -3.27 2.10
C SER A 83 1.60 -4.16 2.86
N ARG A 84 2.87 -3.74 3.01
CA ARG A 84 3.87 -4.46 3.82
C ARG A 84 3.49 -4.52 5.30
N VAL A 85 3.00 -3.40 5.85
CA VAL A 85 2.55 -3.34 7.25
C VAL A 85 1.35 -4.25 7.47
N LEU A 86 0.36 -4.22 6.57
CA LEU A 86 -0.80 -5.09 6.63
C LEU A 86 -0.43 -6.57 6.50
N GLN A 87 0.47 -6.91 5.57
CA GLN A 87 0.98 -8.25 5.42
C GLN A 87 1.66 -8.74 6.71
N TRP A 88 2.58 -7.95 7.26
CA TRP A 88 3.24 -8.28 8.53
C TRP A 88 2.21 -8.45 9.67
N LEU A 89 1.20 -7.58 9.73
CA LEU A 89 0.14 -7.65 10.72
C LEU A 89 -0.65 -8.95 10.63
N ILE A 90 -1.04 -9.38 9.42
CA ILE A 90 -1.80 -10.61 9.18
C ILE A 90 -1.01 -11.84 9.64
N TYR A 91 0.29 -11.88 9.39
CA TYR A 91 1.15 -12.98 9.82
C TYR A 91 1.43 -12.97 11.33
N ASN A 92 1.18 -11.87 12.03
CA ASN A 92 1.37 -11.74 13.47
C ASN A 92 0.03 -11.75 14.22
N ARG A 93 -0.58 -12.93 14.35
CA ARG A 93 -1.93 -13.11 14.94
C ARG A 93 -2.15 -12.38 16.28
N PRO A 94 -1.25 -12.47 17.30
CA PRO A 94 -1.49 -11.78 18.58
C PRO A 94 -1.59 -10.26 18.42
N PHE A 95 -0.74 -9.69 17.55
CA PHE A 95 -0.76 -8.26 17.29
C PHE A 95 -1.95 -7.86 16.42
N CYS A 96 -2.29 -8.66 15.40
CA CYS A 96 -3.46 -8.46 14.57
C CYS A 96 -4.75 -8.39 15.41
N ASN A 97 -4.93 -9.32 16.36
CA ASN A 97 -6.10 -9.34 17.24
C ASN A 97 -6.20 -8.07 18.11
N ARG A 98 -5.09 -7.53 18.59
CA ARG A 98 -5.06 -6.27 19.36
C ARG A 98 -5.44 -5.07 18.47
N VAL A 99 -4.88 -5.00 17.27
CA VAL A 99 -5.22 -3.95 16.29
C VAL A 99 -6.70 -4.04 15.91
N MET A 100 -7.21 -5.22 15.62
CA MET A 100 -8.62 -5.42 15.28
C MET A 100 -9.57 -5.03 16.43
N LYS A 101 -9.23 -5.33 17.67
CA LYS A 101 -9.97 -4.85 18.85
C LYS A 101 -9.94 -3.32 18.95
N SER A 102 -8.81 -2.69 18.72
CA SER A 102 -8.70 -1.22 18.73
C SER A 102 -9.52 -0.58 17.62
N LEU A 103 -9.51 -1.16 16.40
CA LEU A 103 -10.31 -0.69 15.27
C LEU A 103 -11.81 -0.86 15.51
N SER A 104 -12.25 -2.00 16.08
CA SER A 104 -13.67 -2.23 16.39
C SER A 104 -14.20 -1.32 17.49
N ALA A 105 -13.33 -0.83 18.38
CA ALA A 105 -13.68 0.15 19.40
C ALA A 105 -13.68 1.61 18.89
N ASN A 106 -13.12 1.87 17.70
CA ASN A 106 -13.01 3.22 17.16
C ASN A 106 -13.36 3.25 15.67
N GLN A 107 -14.61 3.56 15.39
CA GLN A 107 -15.17 3.60 14.05
C GLN A 107 -14.38 4.52 13.10
N ILE A 108 -13.91 5.69 13.57
CA ILE A 108 -13.16 6.64 12.74
C ILE A 108 -11.83 6.02 12.26
N LEU A 109 -11.14 5.27 13.13
CA LEU A 109 -9.91 4.58 12.75
C LEU A 109 -10.19 3.46 11.72
N ALA A 110 -11.26 2.70 11.93
CA ALA A 110 -11.68 1.63 11.02
C ALA A 110 -12.06 2.21 9.64
N GLU A 111 -12.90 3.24 9.59
CA GLU A 111 -13.30 3.92 8.36
C GLU A 111 -12.11 4.54 7.63
N THR A 112 -11.17 5.15 8.37
CA THR A 112 -9.95 5.70 7.78
C THR A 112 -9.10 4.60 7.12
N LEU A 113 -8.91 3.46 7.80
CA LEU A 113 -8.15 2.34 7.25
C LEU A 113 -8.83 1.75 6.01
N VAL A 114 -10.14 1.51 6.08
CA VAL A 114 -10.93 1.00 4.94
C VAL A 114 -10.91 1.99 3.79
N GLY A 115 -11.04 3.29 4.06
CA GLY A 115 -10.98 4.33 3.04
C GLY A 115 -9.62 4.39 2.33
N VAL A 116 -8.52 4.10 3.04
CA VAL A 116 -7.18 4.04 2.44
C VAL A 116 -6.99 2.75 1.64
N ILE A 117 -7.47 1.60 2.16
CA ILE A 117 -7.42 0.33 1.42
C ILE A 117 -8.29 0.41 0.16
N GLY A 118 -9.45 1.07 0.22
CA GLY A 118 -10.36 1.27 -0.91
C GLY A 118 -9.98 2.41 -1.86
N ASP A 119 -8.80 3.02 -1.70
CA ASP A 119 -8.29 4.11 -2.53
C ASP A 119 -9.15 5.40 -2.53
N ILE A 120 -10.00 5.55 -1.51
CA ILE A 120 -10.82 6.76 -1.30
C ILE A 120 -10.02 7.83 -0.55
N LEU A 121 -9.09 7.40 0.31
CA LEU A 121 -8.22 8.27 1.11
C LEU A 121 -6.74 7.99 0.80
N PRO A 122 -5.87 9.02 0.85
CA PRO A 122 -4.44 8.82 0.62
C PRO A 122 -3.78 8.05 1.77
N ALA A 123 -2.77 7.22 1.45
CA ALA A 123 -2.07 6.35 2.40
C ALA A 123 -1.44 7.10 3.59
N GLU A 124 -1.09 8.38 3.41
CA GLU A 124 -0.53 9.26 4.44
C GLU A 124 -1.48 9.42 5.65
N LYS A 125 -2.79 9.25 5.45
CA LYS A 125 -3.77 9.31 6.55
C LYS A 125 -3.52 8.21 7.59
N VAL A 126 -3.18 6.99 7.17
CA VAL A 126 -2.91 5.85 8.05
C VAL A 126 -1.48 5.90 8.60
N VAL A 127 -0.52 6.37 7.80
CA VAL A 127 0.89 6.50 8.24
C VAL A 127 1.10 7.74 9.13
N SER A 128 0.09 8.62 9.25
CA SER A 128 0.21 9.84 10.07
C SER A 128 0.43 9.52 11.56
N MET A 129 1.25 10.33 12.23
CA MET A 129 1.48 10.21 13.69
C MET A 129 0.18 10.28 14.49
N ARG A 130 -0.80 11.03 14.01
CA ARG A 130 -2.12 11.16 14.65
C ARG A 130 -2.93 9.85 14.59
N PHE A 131 -2.88 9.13 13.47
CA PHE A 131 -3.54 7.83 13.36
C PHE A 131 -2.81 6.78 14.20
N LEU A 132 -1.48 6.72 14.09
CA LEU A 132 -0.65 5.76 14.81
C LEU A 132 -0.75 5.93 16.33
N SER A 133 -0.75 7.18 16.84
CA SER A 133 -0.92 7.43 18.27
C SER A 133 -2.29 7.00 18.79
N LYS A 134 -3.37 7.27 18.05
CA LYS A 134 -4.72 6.82 18.42
C LYS A 134 -4.84 5.30 18.40
N LEU A 135 -4.25 4.65 17.40
CA LEU A 135 -4.22 3.20 17.30
C LEU A 135 -3.43 2.60 18.48
N LEU A 136 -2.27 3.16 18.81
CA LEU A 136 -1.43 2.72 19.92
C LEU A 136 -2.16 2.88 21.26
N VAL A 137 -2.79 4.03 21.50
CA VAL A 137 -3.61 4.26 22.70
C VAL A 137 -4.73 3.23 22.78
N GLY A 138 -5.44 2.94 21.68
CA GLY A 138 -6.47 1.91 21.62
C GLY A 138 -5.94 0.51 21.94
N ILE A 139 -4.75 0.17 21.46
CA ILE A 139 -4.09 -1.11 21.76
C ILE A 139 -3.70 -1.21 23.25
N LEU A 140 -3.20 -0.13 23.85
CA LEU A 140 -2.78 -0.09 25.24
C LEU A 140 -3.97 -0.03 26.21
N MET A 141 -5.02 0.72 25.87
CA MET A 141 -6.23 0.88 26.69
C MET A 141 -7.28 -0.21 26.44
N GLY A 142 -7.13 -1.01 25.40
CA GLY A 142 -8.10 -2.04 24.98
C GLY A 142 -8.37 -3.14 25.99
N ASN A 143 -7.74 -3.13 27.15
CA ASN A 143 -8.10 -3.96 28.31
C ASN A 143 -9.10 -3.28 29.27
N ALA A 144 -9.42 -1.98 29.12
CA ALA A 144 -10.21 -1.23 30.07
C ALA A 144 -11.65 -0.88 29.58
N VAL A 145 -11.99 -1.12 28.31
CA VAL A 145 -13.26 -0.63 27.72
C VAL A 145 -14.24 -1.76 27.36
N LEU A 146 -13.95 -3.02 27.66
CA LEU A 146 -14.80 -4.16 27.30
C LEU A 146 -15.74 -4.66 28.41
N ASP A 147 -16.01 -3.84 29.43
CA ASP A 147 -17.11 -4.06 30.40
C ASP A 147 -18.25 -3.07 30.18
N LEU A 148 -18.72 -2.91 28.95
CA LEU A 148 -20.03 -2.31 28.71
C LEU A 148 -21.06 -3.43 28.60
N PRO A 149 -22.16 -3.36 29.42
CA PRO A 149 -23.17 -4.41 29.48
C PRO A 149 -23.87 -4.52 28.13
N LYS A 150 -24.09 -5.77 27.71
CA LYS A 150 -25.00 -6.11 26.61
C LYS A 150 -26.41 -5.59 26.97
N VAL A 151 -26.72 -4.39 26.50
CA VAL A 151 -28.09 -3.88 26.45
C VAL A 151 -28.40 -3.60 25.00
N LEU A 152 -28.93 -4.59 24.32
CA LEU A 152 -29.93 -4.42 23.27
C LEU A 152 -30.57 -5.79 23.04
N LYS A 153 -31.72 -5.93 23.70
CA LYS A 153 -32.79 -6.82 23.25
C LYS A 153 -33.44 -6.19 22.03
#